data_3831a44024983755f589e61428e43c39
#
_entry.id   3831a44024983755f589e61428e43c39
#
_cell.length_a   1.000
_cell.length_b   1.000
_cell.length_c   1.000
_cell.angle_alpha   90.00
_cell.angle_beta   90.00
_cell.angle_gamma   90.00
#
_symmetry.space_group_name_H-M   'P 1'
#
loop_
_entity.id
_entity.type
_entity.pdbx_description
1 polymer ?
#
loop_
_entity_poly.entity_id
_entity_poly.type
_entity_poly.pdbx_seq_one_letter_code
_entity_poly.pdbx_strand_id
1 'polypeptide(L)'
;MERKLIADFVKENLAEERTGHDYYHGKRVAVLAERMLLADHPEAGQKSRDIAYTAGFVHDTIDEKVCPNPSEVLAKLREVFTVAGLSASDQDNVFFAIEHMSFSKNIDRHYRLSLEGEYVQDADRLESLGAMGIARAFVYSGKHDDKIYDPEIPPMELVSHDQYRNHEETTINHFYEKLFKLEGLMNSRAAQKESRRRTEYMRDFVREFRHEWDLD
;
A
#
# COMPACT_ATOMS: atom_id res chain seq x y z
N MET A 1 12.79 9.56 -18.04
CA MET A 1 12.79 10.03 -16.63
C MET A 1 14.04 9.51 -15.90
N GLU A 2 14.60 10.32 -14.99
CA GLU A 2 15.76 9.93 -14.16
C GLU A 2 15.29 9.32 -12.83
N ARG A 3 15.08 8.01 -12.81
CA ARG A 3 14.56 7.23 -11.66
C ARG A 3 15.42 7.31 -10.39
N LYS A 4 16.73 7.62 -10.55
CA LYS A 4 17.64 7.74 -9.40
C LYS A 4 17.25 8.90 -8.48
N LEU A 5 16.84 10.04 -9.03
CA LEU A 5 16.41 11.20 -8.25
C LEU A 5 15.17 10.88 -7.38
N ILE A 6 14.22 10.11 -7.93
CA ILE A 6 13.07 9.64 -7.17
C ILE A 6 13.50 8.71 -6.03
N ALA A 7 14.41 7.78 -6.31
CA ALA A 7 14.89 6.83 -5.31
C ALA A 7 15.67 7.51 -4.17
N ASP A 8 16.53 8.48 -4.50
CA ASP A 8 17.28 9.26 -3.52
C ASP A 8 16.34 10.06 -2.61
N PHE A 9 15.33 10.73 -3.18
CA PHE A 9 14.31 11.45 -2.42
C PHE A 9 13.55 10.54 -1.42
N VAL A 10 13.06 9.39 -1.88
CA VAL A 10 12.34 8.43 -1.01
C VAL A 10 13.25 7.93 0.10
N LYS A 11 14.52 7.64 -0.21
CA LYS A 11 15.50 7.19 0.78
C LYS A 11 15.73 8.21 1.89
N GLU A 12 15.80 9.49 1.55
CA GLU A 12 15.97 10.57 2.53
C GLU A 12 14.71 10.74 3.41
N ASN A 13 13.52 10.73 2.80
CA ASN A 13 12.27 11.00 3.52
C ASN A 13 11.80 9.82 4.40
N LEU A 14 12.15 8.57 4.05
CA LEU A 14 11.76 7.37 4.78
C LEU A 14 12.95 6.71 5.52
N ALA A 15 14.04 7.43 5.76
CA ALA A 15 15.25 6.90 6.41
C ALA A 15 15.00 6.35 7.82
N GLU A 16 14.12 6.98 8.57
CA GLU A 16 13.79 6.62 9.96
C GLU A 16 12.54 5.73 10.09
N GLU A 17 11.90 5.39 8.96
CA GLU A 17 10.71 4.55 8.98
C GLU A 17 11.05 3.09 9.35
N ARG A 18 10.29 2.52 10.31
CA ARG A 18 10.53 1.17 10.88
C ARG A 18 9.27 0.29 10.92
N THR A 19 8.11 0.80 10.45
CA THR A 19 6.83 0.08 10.49
C THR A 19 6.50 -0.70 9.24
N GLY A 20 7.46 -0.78 8.29
CA GLY A 20 7.26 -1.45 7.02
C GLY A 20 6.74 -0.55 5.90
N HIS A 21 6.73 0.80 6.09
CA HIS A 21 6.47 1.81 5.06
C HIS A 21 7.80 2.46 4.60
N ASP A 22 8.86 1.67 4.59
CA ASP A 22 10.22 2.09 4.34
C ASP A 22 10.56 2.22 2.83
N TYR A 23 11.77 2.69 2.55
CA TYR A 23 12.33 2.75 1.20
C TYR A 23 12.15 1.44 0.40
N TYR A 24 12.35 0.28 1.05
CA TYR A 24 12.29 -1.01 0.37
C TYR A 24 10.85 -1.41 0.04
N HIS A 25 9.87 -1.03 0.88
CA HIS A 25 8.46 -1.18 0.56
C HIS A 25 8.12 -0.36 -0.70
N GLY A 26 8.39 0.95 -0.71
CA GLY A 26 8.15 1.79 -1.88
C GLY A 26 8.82 1.24 -3.16
N LYS A 27 10.07 0.76 -3.04
CA LYS A 27 10.76 0.12 -4.17
C LYS A 27 10.05 -1.13 -4.68
N ARG A 28 9.55 -2.01 -3.78
CA ARG A 28 8.82 -3.22 -4.19
C ARG A 28 7.48 -2.85 -4.85
N VAL A 29 6.74 -1.90 -4.28
CA VAL A 29 5.48 -1.39 -4.88
C VAL A 29 5.74 -0.86 -6.28
N ALA A 30 6.75 0.00 -6.47
CA ALA A 30 7.11 0.56 -7.77
C ALA A 30 7.42 -0.52 -8.83
N VAL A 31 8.25 -1.50 -8.47
CA VAL A 31 8.63 -2.58 -9.37
C VAL A 31 7.45 -3.51 -9.67
N LEU A 32 6.62 -3.78 -8.68
CA LEU A 32 5.45 -4.66 -8.83
C LEU A 32 4.38 -4.01 -9.70
N ALA A 33 4.09 -2.72 -9.50
CA ALA A 33 3.16 -1.95 -10.32
C ALA A 33 3.57 -1.95 -11.80
N GLU A 34 4.84 -1.64 -12.10
CA GLU A 34 5.37 -1.67 -13.48
C GLU A 34 5.30 -3.07 -14.09
N ARG A 35 5.62 -4.12 -13.33
CA ARG A 35 5.57 -5.51 -13.82
C ARG A 35 4.14 -5.96 -14.12
N MET A 36 3.18 -5.66 -13.26
CA MET A 36 1.78 -6.01 -13.47
C MET A 36 1.19 -5.24 -14.65
N LEU A 37 1.50 -3.94 -14.76
CA LEU A 37 1.11 -3.13 -15.92
C LEU A 37 1.61 -3.78 -17.22
N LEU A 38 2.88 -4.17 -17.31
CA LEU A 38 3.43 -4.81 -18.50
C LEU A 38 2.90 -6.23 -18.74
N ALA A 39 2.49 -6.95 -17.71
CA ALA A 39 1.90 -8.28 -17.84
C ALA A 39 0.51 -8.23 -18.50
N ASP A 40 -0.28 -7.22 -18.16
CA ASP A 40 -1.63 -7.03 -18.70
C ASP A 40 -1.63 -6.13 -19.95
N HIS A 41 -0.64 -5.21 -20.09
CA HIS A 41 -0.48 -4.25 -21.17
C HIS A 41 0.97 -4.26 -21.70
N PRO A 42 1.37 -5.28 -22.48
CA PRO A 42 2.74 -5.37 -23.02
C PRO A 42 3.13 -4.19 -23.92
N GLU A 43 2.13 -3.49 -24.48
CA GLU A 43 2.28 -2.30 -25.32
C GLU A 43 2.47 -1.01 -24.54
N ALA A 44 2.39 -1.04 -23.21
CA ALA A 44 2.51 0.17 -22.36
C ALA A 44 3.85 0.87 -22.61
N GLY A 45 3.78 2.12 -23.04
CA GLY A 45 4.93 2.95 -23.36
C GLY A 45 5.74 3.37 -22.13
N GLN A 46 6.93 3.91 -22.38
CA GLN A 46 7.83 4.35 -21.29
C GLN A 46 7.17 5.35 -20.36
N LYS A 47 6.33 6.25 -20.85
CA LYS A 47 5.60 7.24 -20.07
C LYS A 47 4.72 6.57 -19.00
N SER A 48 3.87 5.63 -19.39
CA SER A 48 2.97 4.90 -18.48
C SER A 48 3.75 4.12 -17.41
N ARG A 49 4.85 3.49 -17.82
CA ARG A 49 5.76 2.78 -16.92
C ARG A 49 6.41 3.71 -15.90
N ASP A 50 6.83 4.90 -16.33
CA ASP A 50 7.45 5.89 -15.47
C ASP A 50 6.45 6.47 -14.46
N ILE A 51 5.19 6.70 -14.84
CA ILE A 51 4.12 7.13 -13.93
C ILE A 51 3.86 6.06 -12.87
N ALA A 52 3.62 4.79 -13.28
CA ALA A 52 3.36 3.68 -12.36
C ALA A 52 4.53 3.47 -11.38
N TYR A 53 5.77 3.47 -11.90
CA TYR A 53 6.97 3.34 -11.07
C TYR A 53 7.08 4.49 -10.06
N THR A 54 6.92 5.74 -10.52
CA THR A 54 7.08 6.92 -9.66
C THR A 54 6.01 6.93 -8.56
N ALA A 55 4.74 6.78 -8.93
CA ALA A 55 3.65 6.77 -7.96
C ALA A 55 3.82 5.65 -6.91
N GLY A 56 4.18 4.44 -7.36
CA GLY A 56 4.43 3.32 -6.45
C GLY A 56 5.62 3.55 -5.51
N PHE A 57 6.65 4.30 -5.96
CA PHE A 57 7.81 4.53 -5.11
C PHE A 57 7.57 5.60 -4.04
N VAL A 58 6.79 6.65 -4.37
CA VAL A 58 6.63 7.81 -3.47
C VAL A 58 5.35 7.79 -2.63
N HIS A 59 4.46 6.80 -2.80
CA HIS A 59 3.10 6.83 -2.23
C HIS A 59 3.07 7.03 -0.71
N ASP A 60 3.99 6.42 0.02
CA ASP A 60 4.07 6.53 1.48
C ASP A 60 4.75 7.83 1.96
N THR A 61 5.46 8.57 1.09
CA THR A 61 6.15 9.79 1.51
C THR A 61 5.22 10.92 1.95
N ILE A 62 3.94 10.83 1.59
CA ILE A 62 2.89 11.78 1.97
C ILE A 62 1.80 11.15 2.85
N ASP A 63 1.92 9.86 3.19
CA ASP A 63 0.94 9.21 4.06
C ASP A 63 1.03 9.80 5.49
N GLU A 64 -0.10 10.15 6.05
CA GLU A 64 -0.21 10.74 7.39
C GLU A 64 0.33 9.85 8.53
N LYS A 65 0.53 8.55 8.26
CA LYS A 65 1.16 7.62 9.21
C LYS A 65 2.66 7.86 9.37
N VAL A 66 3.31 8.40 8.33
CA VAL A 66 4.78 8.55 8.26
C VAL A 66 5.21 9.99 8.01
N CYS A 67 4.32 10.87 7.54
CA CYS A 67 4.62 12.24 7.16
C CYS A 67 3.84 13.26 8.00
N PRO A 68 4.48 14.03 8.89
CA PRO A 68 3.80 15.07 9.68
C PRO A 68 3.41 16.30 8.87
N ASN A 69 4.08 16.58 7.74
CA ASN A 69 3.87 17.76 6.89
C ASN A 69 3.71 17.39 5.41
N PRO A 70 2.60 16.75 5.00
CA PRO A 70 2.40 16.30 3.62
C PRO A 70 2.54 17.43 2.58
N SER A 71 2.08 18.65 2.88
CA SER A 71 2.15 19.79 1.95
C SER A 71 3.58 20.20 1.59
N GLU A 72 4.50 20.15 2.54
CA GLU A 72 5.92 20.45 2.30
C GLU A 72 6.56 19.36 1.43
N VAL A 73 6.25 18.11 1.72
CA VAL A 73 6.76 16.97 0.94
C VAL A 73 6.22 16.99 -0.48
N LEU A 74 4.94 17.31 -0.68
CA LEU A 74 4.34 17.46 -2.01
C LEU A 74 5.03 18.55 -2.83
N ALA A 75 5.36 19.70 -2.22
CA ALA A 75 6.09 20.78 -2.91
C ALA A 75 7.48 20.31 -3.36
N LYS A 76 8.25 19.64 -2.48
CA LYS A 76 9.56 19.08 -2.81
C LYS A 76 9.47 17.99 -3.88
N LEU A 77 8.45 17.11 -3.81
CA LEU A 77 8.22 16.09 -4.84
C LEU A 77 7.99 16.71 -6.22
N ARG A 78 7.24 17.80 -6.30
CA ARG A 78 6.99 18.51 -7.56
C ARG A 78 8.30 19.02 -8.19
N GLU A 79 9.20 19.53 -7.39
CA GLU A 79 10.53 19.96 -7.84
C GLU A 79 11.35 18.76 -8.34
N VAL A 80 11.41 17.68 -7.54
CA VAL A 80 12.13 16.45 -7.90
C VAL A 80 11.58 15.84 -9.19
N PHE A 81 10.26 15.78 -9.36
CA PHE A 81 9.63 15.27 -10.57
C PHE A 81 9.98 16.09 -11.81
N THR A 82 10.01 17.41 -11.66
CA THR A 82 10.39 18.32 -12.75
C THR A 82 11.84 18.07 -13.17
N VAL A 83 12.77 18.00 -12.21
CA VAL A 83 14.20 17.73 -12.49
C VAL A 83 14.39 16.31 -13.06
N ALA A 84 13.60 15.33 -12.59
CA ALA A 84 13.63 13.97 -13.11
C ALA A 84 13.04 13.81 -14.52
N GLY A 85 12.38 14.85 -15.04
CA GLY A 85 11.85 14.90 -16.41
C GLY A 85 10.41 14.40 -16.56
N LEU A 86 9.58 14.45 -15.49
CA LEU A 86 8.14 14.23 -15.62
C LEU A 86 7.45 15.51 -16.10
N SER A 87 6.54 15.37 -17.08
CA SER A 87 5.68 16.50 -17.49
C SER A 87 4.68 16.89 -16.40
N ALA A 88 4.17 18.11 -16.42
CA ALA A 88 3.19 18.59 -15.44
C ALA A 88 1.96 17.66 -15.36
N SER A 89 1.44 17.20 -16.50
CA SER A 89 0.30 16.29 -16.52
C SER A 89 0.61 14.90 -15.94
N ASP A 90 1.85 14.43 -16.08
CA ASP A 90 2.26 13.14 -15.48
C ASP A 90 2.42 13.27 -13.97
N GLN A 91 2.95 14.41 -13.52
CA GLN A 91 3.02 14.74 -12.09
C GLN A 91 1.62 14.78 -11.47
N ASP A 92 0.65 15.45 -12.12
CA ASP A 92 -0.73 15.52 -11.63
C ASP A 92 -1.38 14.12 -11.55
N ASN A 93 -1.09 13.23 -12.50
CA ASN A 93 -1.52 11.84 -12.44
C ASN A 93 -0.91 11.09 -11.23
N VAL A 94 0.40 11.23 -11.00
CA VAL A 94 1.08 10.65 -9.84
C VAL A 94 0.47 11.17 -8.54
N PHE A 95 0.32 12.49 -8.38
CA PHE A 95 -0.26 13.08 -7.17
C PHE A 95 -1.68 12.61 -6.92
N PHE A 96 -2.53 12.62 -7.95
CA PHE A 96 -3.89 12.13 -7.81
C PHE A 96 -3.94 10.67 -7.34
N ALA A 97 -3.08 9.81 -7.91
CA ALA A 97 -3.01 8.41 -7.52
C ALA A 97 -2.62 8.26 -6.04
N ILE A 98 -1.51 8.87 -5.60
CA ILE A 98 -1.00 8.70 -4.23
C ILE A 98 -1.90 9.36 -3.16
N GLU A 99 -2.62 10.42 -3.53
CA GLU A 99 -3.58 11.06 -2.63
C GLU A 99 -4.88 10.27 -2.44
N HIS A 100 -5.24 9.39 -3.39
CA HIS A 100 -6.56 8.74 -3.41
C HIS A 100 -6.54 7.21 -3.37
N MET A 101 -5.36 6.56 -3.45
CA MET A 101 -5.27 5.11 -3.57
C MET A 101 -5.48 4.33 -2.26
N SER A 102 -5.33 4.97 -1.08
CA SER A 102 -5.32 4.26 0.20
C SER A 102 -6.65 3.54 0.48
N PHE A 103 -6.57 2.41 1.20
CA PHE A 103 -7.76 1.64 1.59
C PHE A 103 -8.75 2.49 2.38
N SER A 104 -8.26 3.23 3.38
CA SER A 104 -9.10 4.04 4.27
C SER A 104 -9.90 5.11 3.54
N LYS A 105 -9.33 5.74 2.51
CA LYS A 105 -10.02 6.75 1.70
C LYS A 105 -11.06 6.16 0.73
N ASN A 106 -11.02 4.85 0.52
CA ASN A 106 -11.93 4.14 -0.39
C ASN A 106 -12.95 3.24 0.33
N ILE A 107 -13.12 3.38 1.65
CA ILE A 107 -14.12 2.61 2.42
C ILE A 107 -15.54 3.10 2.10
N ASP A 108 -15.77 4.41 2.18
CA ASP A 108 -17.10 5.05 2.03
C ASP A 108 -17.31 5.72 0.66
N ARG A 109 -16.25 5.81 -0.14
CA ARG A 109 -16.30 6.33 -1.52
C ARG A 109 -15.28 5.60 -2.39
N HIS A 110 -15.47 5.66 -3.69
CA HIS A 110 -14.60 5.00 -4.64
C HIS A 110 -14.01 6.03 -5.61
N TYR A 111 -12.70 6.29 -5.48
CA TYR A 111 -12.00 7.17 -6.40
C TYR A 111 -11.61 6.42 -7.66
N ARG A 112 -11.98 6.96 -8.82
CA ARG A 112 -11.56 6.41 -10.11
C ARG A 112 -10.13 6.89 -10.42
N LEU A 113 -9.20 5.98 -10.33
CA LEU A 113 -7.79 6.22 -10.65
C LEU A 113 -7.55 6.11 -12.17
N SER A 114 -6.40 6.61 -12.62
CA SER A 114 -5.89 6.30 -13.97
C SER A 114 -5.47 4.83 -14.04
N LEU A 115 -5.19 4.35 -15.27
CA LEU A 115 -4.67 3.00 -15.46
C LEU A 115 -3.43 2.74 -14.58
N GLU A 116 -2.47 3.65 -14.60
CA GLU A 116 -1.23 3.54 -13.81
C GLU A 116 -1.52 3.56 -12.31
N GLY A 117 -2.45 4.43 -11.87
CA GLY A 117 -2.87 4.51 -10.48
C GLY A 117 -3.54 3.24 -9.97
N GLU A 118 -4.34 2.55 -10.79
CA GLU A 118 -4.94 1.26 -10.47
C GLU A 118 -3.87 0.19 -10.23
N TYR A 119 -2.82 0.14 -11.06
CA TYR A 119 -1.70 -0.81 -10.86
C TYR A 119 -0.87 -0.49 -9.63
N VAL A 120 -0.69 0.80 -9.28
CA VAL A 120 -0.01 1.20 -8.05
C VAL A 120 -0.83 0.80 -6.82
N GLN A 121 -2.14 1.06 -6.84
CA GLN A 121 -3.05 0.66 -5.76
C GLN A 121 -3.02 -0.87 -5.55
N ASP A 122 -3.06 -1.63 -6.63
CA ASP A 122 -2.98 -3.09 -6.58
C ASP A 122 -1.63 -3.57 -6.02
N ALA A 123 -0.53 -2.93 -6.41
CA ALA A 123 0.81 -3.29 -5.93
C ALA A 123 0.95 -3.06 -4.42
N ASP A 124 0.48 -1.93 -3.91
CA ASP A 124 0.47 -1.65 -2.47
C ASP A 124 -0.43 -2.63 -1.71
N ARG A 125 -1.65 -2.90 -2.23
CA ARG A 125 -2.53 -3.93 -1.66
C ARG A 125 -1.87 -5.31 -1.61
N LEU A 126 -1.14 -5.70 -2.66
CA LEU A 126 -0.41 -6.97 -2.69
C LEU A 126 0.74 -7.01 -1.67
N GLU A 127 1.42 -5.90 -1.41
CA GLU A 127 2.45 -5.80 -0.36
C GLU A 127 1.86 -5.88 1.07
N SER A 128 0.54 -5.68 1.19
CA SER A 128 -0.21 -5.94 2.42
C SER A 128 -0.69 -7.39 2.54
N LEU A 129 -0.39 -8.26 1.57
CA LEU A 129 -0.81 -9.66 1.54
C LEU A 129 0.37 -10.63 1.57
N GLY A 130 0.10 -11.87 1.98
CA GLY A 130 1.10 -12.95 2.08
C GLY A 130 2.08 -12.76 3.24
N ALA A 131 3.25 -13.38 3.14
CA ALA A 131 4.25 -13.35 4.21
C ALA A 131 4.73 -11.94 4.57
N MET A 132 4.91 -11.07 3.55
CA MET A 132 5.27 -9.66 3.78
C MET A 132 4.17 -8.91 4.50
N GLY A 133 2.91 -9.11 4.12
CA GLY A 133 1.75 -8.51 4.78
C GLY A 133 1.62 -8.94 6.23
N ILE A 134 1.81 -10.23 6.53
CA ILE A 134 1.84 -10.75 7.91
C ILE A 134 2.92 -10.04 8.73
N ALA A 135 4.17 -10.04 8.23
CA ALA A 135 5.28 -9.41 8.95
C ALA A 135 5.04 -7.92 9.22
N ARG A 136 4.55 -7.18 8.21
CA ARG A 136 4.24 -5.74 8.33
C ARG A 136 3.10 -5.48 9.33
N ALA A 137 2.06 -6.30 9.33
CA ALA A 137 0.95 -6.15 10.27
C ALA A 137 1.43 -6.26 11.73
N PHE A 138 2.25 -7.27 12.06
CA PHE A 138 2.77 -7.44 13.41
C PHE A 138 3.77 -6.34 13.82
N VAL A 139 4.62 -5.87 12.89
CA VAL A 139 5.54 -4.76 13.17
C VAL A 139 4.76 -3.46 13.42
N TYR A 140 3.74 -3.18 12.61
CA TYR A 140 2.89 -2.00 12.77
C TYR A 140 2.15 -2.01 14.10
N SER A 141 1.44 -3.10 14.41
CA SER A 141 0.71 -3.27 15.66
C SER A 141 1.63 -3.16 16.89
N GLY A 142 2.82 -3.79 16.83
CA GLY A 142 3.79 -3.70 17.93
C GLY A 142 4.30 -2.27 18.20
N LYS A 143 4.37 -1.42 17.15
CA LYS A 143 4.72 0.01 17.33
C LYS A 143 3.58 0.82 17.94
N HIS A 144 2.33 0.39 17.75
CA HIS A 144 1.13 1.10 18.23
C HIS A 144 0.60 0.54 19.56
N ASP A 145 1.33 -0.40 20.17
CA ASP A 145 0.96 -1.09 21.42
C ASP A 145 -0.36 -1.88 21.29
N ASP A 146 -0.73 -2.30 20.07
CA ASP A 146 -1.90 -3.13 19.83
C ASP A 146 -1.68 -4.55 20.33
N LYS A 147 -2.73 -5.19 20.88
CA LYS A 147 -2.69 -6.60 21.23
C LYS A 147 -2.50 -7.47 19.98
N ILE A 148 -1.76 -8.56 20.12
CA ILE A 148 -1.66 -9.57 19.04
C ILE A 148 -3.04 -10.16 18.76
N TYR A 149 -3.74 -10.62 19.81
CA TYR A 149 -5.08 -11.19 19.75
C TYR A 149 -5.75 -11.09 21.13
N ASP A 150 -7.06 -10.92 21.11
CA ASP A 150 -7.90 -10.97 22.30
C ASP A 150 -9.26 -11.59 21.89
N PRO A 151 -9.64 -12.76 22.40
CA PRO A 151 -10.90 -13.44 22.03
C PRO A 151 -12.15 -12.65 22.44
N GLU A 152 -12.04 -11.71 23.39
CA GLU A 152 -13.15 -10.86 23.84
C GLU A 152 -13.38 -9.65 22.91
N ILE A 153 -12.44 -9.39 21.97
CA ILE A 153 -12.54 -8.30 20.99
C ILE A 153 -12.84 -8.92 19.61
N PRO A 154 -14.12 -8.97 19.18
CA PRO A 154 -14.45 -9.50 17.86
C PRO A 154 -14.02 -8.53 16.74
N PRO A 155 -13.69 -9.03 15.53
CA PRO A 155 -13.40 -8.17 14.39
C PRO A 155 -14.65 -7.35 14.00
N MET A 156 -14.43 -6.10 13.60
CA MET A 156 -15.47 -5.14 13.26
C MET A 156 -15.64 -5.02 11.73
N GLU A 157 -16.84 -4.73 11.27
CA GLU A 157 -17.06 -4.30 9.91
C GLU A 157 -16.86 -2.78 9.81
N LEU A 158 -15.77 -2.38 9.16
CA LEU A 158 -15.39 -0.97 9.00
C LEU A 158 -16.15 -0.37 7.82
N VAL A 159 -16.94 0.68 8.08
CA VAL A 159 -17.77 1.34 7.07
C VAL A 159 -17.39 2.80 6.83
N SER A 160 -16.39 3.34 7.54
CA SER A 160 -15.92 4.71 7.36
C SER A 160 -14.44 4.85 7.67
N HIS A 161 -13.83 5.93 7.14
CA HIS A 161 -12.45 6.30 7.45
C HIS A 161 -12.24 6.53 8.96
N ASP A 162 -13.19 7.18 9.64
CA ASP A 162 -13.09 7.46 11.06
C ASP A 162 -13.10 6.18 11.92
N GLN A 163 -13.99 5.23 11.60
CA GLN A 163 -13.97 3.92 12.25
C GLN A 163 -12.66 3.19 12.03
N TYR A 164 -12.13 3.20 10.81
CA TYR A 164 -10.84 2.57 10.52
C TYR A 164 -9.69 3.12 11.36
N ARG A 165 -9.75 4.39 11.76
CA ARG A 165 -8.70 5.07 12.52
C ARG A 165 -8.84 4.96 14.03
N ASN A 166 -10.03 4.81 14.55
CA ASN A 166 -10.35 5.05 15.95
C ASN A 166 -11.04 3.88 16.66
N HIS A 167 -11.05 2.66 16.09
CA HIS A 167 -11.57 1.49 16.78
C HIS A 167 -10.48 0.74 17.56
N GLU A 168 -10.89 -0.03 18.56
CA GLU A 168 -10.00 -0.96 19.25
C GLU A 168 -9.73 -2.16 18.35
N GLU A 169 -8.48 -2.35 17.97
CA GLU A 169 -8.04 -3.36 17.02
C GLU A 169 -7.07 -4.35 17.69
N THR A 170 -7.04 -5.60 17.21
CA THR A 170 -5.95 -6.51 17.44
C THR A 170 -5.28 -6.88 16.12
N THR A 171 -4.01 -7.30 16.16
CA THR A 171 -3.31 -7.68 14.92
C THR A 171 -4.08 -8.75 14.14
N ILE A 172 -4.65 -9.75 14.83
CA ILE A 172 -5.42 -10.84 14.18
C ILE A 172 -6.77 -10.31 13.64
N ASN A 173 -7.43 -9.37 14.32
CA ASN A 173 -8.66 -8.76 13.79
C ASN A 173 -8.42 -8.00 12.49
N HIS A 174 -7.26 -7.33 12.35
CA HIS A 174 -6.87 -6.63 11.12
C HIS A 174 -6.92 -7.52 9.88
N PHE A 175 -6.64 -8.82 10.02
CA PHE A 175 -6.77 -9.77 8.90
C PHE A 175 -8.21 -9.85 8.38
N TYR A 176 -9.20 -9.86 9.27
CA TYR A 176 -10.62 -9.94 8.91
C TYR A 176 -11.20 -8.58 8.51
N GLU A 177 -10.78 -7.52 9.19
CA GLU A 177 -11.30 -6.17 9.03
C GLU A 177 -10.84 -5.53 7.72
N LYS A 178 -9.61 -5.84 7.27
CA LYS A 178 -9.01 -5.27 6.07
C LYS A 178 -8.36 -6.30 5.15
N LEU A 179 -7.38 -7.07 5.63
CA LEU A 179 -6.42 -7.75 4.75
C LEU A 179 -7.10 -8.78 3.84
N PHE A 180 -8.00 -9.62 4.36
CA PHE A 180 -8.74 -10.60 3.56
C PHE A 180 -9.70 -9.94 2.54
N LYS A 181 -10.17 -8.72 2.81
CA LYS A 181 -11.05 -7.98 1.89
C LYS A 181 -10.31 -7.46 0.66
N LEU A 182 -8.98 -7.24 0.78
CA LEU A 182 -8.16 -6.70 -0.31
C LEU A 182 -8.16 -7.60 -1.56
N GLU A 183 -8.30 -8.92 -1.40
CA GLU A 183 -8.40 -9.85 -2.53
C GLU A 183 -9.52 -9.46 -3.50
N GLY A 184 -10.70 -9.10 -2.96
CA GLY A 184 -11.87 -8.70 -3.75
C GLY A 184 -11.81 -7.29 -4.33
N LEU A 185 -10.79 -6.50 -3.97
CA LEU A 185 -10.64 -5.10 -4.36
C LEU A 185 -9.57 -4.87 -5.41
N MET A 186 -8.97 -5.92 -5.98
CA MET A 186 -7.94 -5.79 -7.01
C MET A 186 -8.54 -5.36 -8.34
N ASN A 187 -7.93 -4.35 -8.96
CA ASN A 187 -8.37 -3.77 -10.23
C ASN A 187 -7.90 -4.62 -11.42
N SER A 188 -6.63 -5.03 -11.44
CA SER A 188 -5.96 -5.67 -12.57
C SER A 188 -6.02 -7.20 -12.53
N ARG A 189 -5.93 -7.84 -13.70
CA ARG A 189 -5.93 -9.32 -13.81
C ARG A 189 -4.69 -9.93 -13.15
N ALA A 190 -3.53 -9.28 -13.35
CA ALA A 190 -2.27 -9.74 -12.78
C ALA A 190 -2.35 -9.74 -11.22
N ALA A 191 -2.91 -8.67 -10.63
CA ALA A 191 -3.08 -8.57 -9.18
C ALA A 191 -4.11 -9.57 -8.64
N GLN A 192 -5.24 -9.76 -9.31
CA GLN A 192 -6.28 -10.72 -8.90
C GLN A 192 -5.75 -12.14 -8.77
N LYS A 193 -4.86 -12.56 -9.68
CA LYS A 193 -4.24 -13.89 -9.61
C LYS A 193 -3.32 -14.04 -8.42
N GLU A 194 -2.47 -13.05 -8.18
CA GLU A 194 -1.47 -13.10 -7.10
C GLU A 194 -2.10 -12.89 -5.73
N SER A 195 -3.13 -12.04 -5.61
CA SER A 195 -3.83 -11.78 -4.35
C SER A 195 -4.47 -13.03 -3.78
N ARG A 196 -5.12 -13.87 -4.61
CA ARG A 196 -5.71 -15.15 -4.17
C ARG A 196 -4.68 -16.04 -3.49
N ARG A 197 -3.51 -16.21 -4.11
CA ARG A 197 -2.42 -17.03 -3.57
C ARG A 197 -1.91 -16.47 -2.24
N ARG A 198 -1.74 -15.14 -2.14
CA ARG A 198 -1.24 -14.48 -0.93
C ARG A 198 -2.27 -14.52 0.20
N THR A 199 -3.55 -14.31 -0.11
CA THR A 199 -4.64 -14.35 0.87
C THR A 199 -4.82 -15.76 1.42
N GLU A 200 -4.73 -16.80 0.59
CA GLU A 200 -4.82 -18.20 1.05
C GLU A 200 -3.70 -18.51 2.04
N TYR A 201 -2.46 -18.12 1.74
CA TYR A 201 -1.34 -18.26 2.67
C TYR A 201 -1.60 -17.54 4.02
N MET A 202 -2.23 -16.37 3.99
CA MET A 202 -2.59 -15.65 5.23
C MET A 202 -3.71 -16.35 6.00
N ARG A 203 -4.70 -16.94 5.30
CA ARG A 203 -5.76 -17.75 5.95
C ARG A 203 -5.18 -18.96 6.65
N ASP A 204 -4.22 -19.65 6.03
CA ASP A 204 -3.50 -20.76 6.64
C ASP A 204 -2.74 -20.33 7.89
N PHE A 205 -2.04 -19.20 7.82
CA PHE A 205 -1.35 -18.62 8.97
C PHE A 205 -2.31 -18.31 10.13
N VAL A 206 -3.42 -17.63 9.87
CA VAL A 206 -4.39 -17.27 10.92
C VAL A 206 -5.05 -18.53 11.51
N ARG A 207 -5.31 -19.56 10.69
CA ARG A 207 -5.85 -20.84 11.15
C ARG A 207 -4.87 -21.54 12.10
N GLU A 208 -3.59 -21.61 11.74
CA GLU A 208 -2.55 -22.19 12.59
C GLU A 208 -2.36 -21.38 13.88
N PHE A 209 -2.29 -20.04 13.77
CA PHE A 209 -2.21 -19.17 14.93
C PHE A 209 -3.35 -19.43 15.94
N ARG A 210 -4.58 -19.58 15.47
CA ARG A 210 -5.74 -19.85 16.36
C ARG A 210 -5.67 -21.25 16.98
N HIS A 211 -5.26 -22.26 16.22
CA HIS A 211 -5.05 -23.59 16.73
C HIS A 211 -4.01 -23.61 17.88
N GLU A 212 -2.89 -22.93 17.70
CA GLU A 212 -1.86 -22.80 18.74
C GLU A 212 -2.35 -21.96 19.95
N TRP A 213 -3.19 -20.96 19.71
CA TRP A 213 -3.75 -20.10 20.77
C TRP A 213 -4.73 -20.86 21.67
N ASP A 214 -5.64 -21.60 21.08
CA ASP A 214 -6.69 -22.33 21.81
C ASP A 214 -6.15 -23.62 22.50
N LEU A 215 -4.94 -24.04 22.19
CA LEU A 215 -4.27 -25.25 22.72
C LEU A 215 -5.03 -26.55 22.43
N ASP A 216 -5.85 -26.55 21.37
CA ASP A 216 -6.67 -27.70 20.90
C ASP A 216 -5.91 -28.60 19.90
#